data_ada46a11c44a3b214645b17e52a1078e
#
_entry.id   ada46a11c44a3b214645b17e52a1078e
#
_cell.length_a   1.000
_cell.length_b   1.000
_cell.length_c   1.000
_cell.angle_alpha   90.00
_cell.angle_beta   90.00
_cell.angle_gamma   90.00
#
_symmetry.space_group_name_H-M   'P 1'
#
loop_
_entity.id
_entity.type
_entity.pdbx_description
1 polymer ?
#
loop_
_entity_poly.entity_id
_entity_poly.type
_entity_poly.pdbx_seq_one_letter_code
_entity_poly.pdbx_strand_id
1 'polypeptide(L)'
;MTHRLSFLVAGLAAPFVLSACIYVDEGSEPVRKVVVEREVIVETGPAQDDRLNATLWAPQAVEYKATTDGIYALAAMRLDEALADPEWTAGPDLQGEAYQDLPPAIILDADETVLDNTPYAAADVLAGEPFSPDRWNAWASAGVAKAVPGAVDFTRAAAAKGVKVFYVTNRDAVTEVGTARNLRALGFPMGGNVDTLLTKGEQDDWGSAKATRWAVVAKDYRILLMLGDNLGDFTDSYKGSPAERQAVYEANADKWGREWIALPNPGYGSWESAPFGHDYSLPEDERVQMKRDQLQPWPERP
;
A
#
# COMPACT_ATOMS: atom_id res chain seq x y z
N MET A 1 -23.59 10.11 41.25
CA MET A 1 -24.71 9.36 40.69
C MET A 1 -24.95 9.92 39.27
N THR A 2 -24.37 9.31 38.27
CA THR A 2 -24.51 9.70 36.84
C THR A 2 -24.98 8.46 36.10
N HIS A 3 -26.25 8.49 35.71
CA HIS A 3 -26.89 7.44 34.89
C HIS A 3 -26.36 7.51 33.45
N ARG A 4 -25.77 6.42 32.99
CA ARG A 4 -25.52 6.18 31.56
C ARG A 4 -26.80 5.62 30.95
N LEU A 5 -27.44 6.36 30.01
CA LEU A 5 -28.47 5.83 29.12
C LEU A 5 -27.75 5.08 27.97
N SER A 6 -27.95 3.77 27.93
CA SER A 6 -27.63 2.95 26.75
C SER A 6 -28.84 2.96 25.85
N PHE A 7 -28.72 3.50 24.64
CA PHE A 7 -29.73 3.36 23.59
C PHE A 7 -29.52 2.03 22.87
N LEU A 8 -30.45 1.10 23.10
CA LEU A 8 -30.59 -0.10 22.28
C LEU A 8 -31.43 0.31 21.06
N VAL A 9 -30.85 0.36 19.85
CA VAL A 9 -31.59 0.47 18.61
C VAL A 9 -32.00 -0.93 18.19
N ALA A 10 -33.26 -1.31 18.49
CA ALA A 10 -33.87 -2.52 17.95
C ALA A 10 -34.38 -2.20 16.53
N GLY A 11 -33.67 -2.65 15.51
CA GLY A 11 -34.12 -2.63 14.13
C GLY A 11 -35.24 -3.66 13.93
N LEU A 12 -36.47 -3.23 13.78
CA LEU A 12 -37.60 -4.08 13.34
C LEU A 12 -37.43 -4.35 11.83
N ALA A 13 -37.03 -5.57 11.47
CA ALA A 13 -37.21 -6.07 10.11
C ALA A 13 -38.67 -6.49 9.90
N ALA A 14 -39.37 -5.84 9.00
CA ALA A 14 -40.72 -6.23 8.60
C ALA A 14 -40.64 -7.43 7.62
N PRO A 15 -41.46 -8.48 7.80
CA PRO A 15 -41.47 -9.59 6.85
C PRO A 15 -42.20 -9.19 5.57
N PHE A 16 -41.56 -9.36 4.42
CA PHE A 16 -42.23 -9.30 3.12
C PHE A 16 -42.99 -10.60 2.89
N VAL A 17 -44.34 -10.53 2.84
CA VAL A 17 -45.20 -11.64 2.44
C VAL A 17 -45.43 -11.53 0.93
N LEU A 18 -44.84 -12.43 0.15
CA LEU A 18 -45.20 -12.62 -1.26
C LEU A 18 -46.48 -13.48 -1.34
N SER A 19 -47.61 -12.86 -1.72
CA SER A 19 -48.85 -13.56 -2.01
C SER A 19 -48.80 -14.06 -3.46
N ALA A 20 -48.72 -15.38 -3.63
CA ALA A 20 -48.89 -16.05 -4.94
C ALA A 20 -50.35 -16.38 -5.18
N CYS A 21 -51.00 -15.81 -6.22
CA CYS A 21 -52.31 -16.23 -6.69
C CYS A 21 -52.19 -17.58 -7.44
N ILE A 22 -52.96 -18.57 -7.03
CA ILE A 22 -53.06 -19.89 -7.65
C ILE A 22 -54.36 -19.96 -8.40
N TYR A 23 -54.34 -20.30 -9.69
CA TYR A 23 -55.47 -20.70 -10.50
C TYR A 23 -55.78 -22.19 -10.22
N VAL A 24 -57.01 -22.51 -9.83
CA VAL A 24 -57.43 -23.93 -9.58
C VAL A 24 -58.28 -24.37 -10.76
N ASP A 25 -57.86 -25.41 -11.45
CA ASP A 25 -58.63 -26.12 -12.47
C ASP A 25 -59.53 -27.14 -11.77
N GLU A 26 -60.86 -27.11 -12.06
CA GLU A 26 -61.82 -28.02 -11.48
C GLU A 26 -61.74 -29.40 -12.15
N GLY A 27 -61.01 -30.34 -11.57
CA GLY A 27 -61.01 -31.72 -12.05
C GLY A 27 -59.95 -32.66 -11.54
N SER A 28 -59.04 -32.25 -10.68
CA SER A 28 -57.98 -33.13 -10.15
C SER A 28 -58.03 -33.24 -8.61
N GLU A 29 -57.69 -34.42 -8.08
CA GLU A 29 -57.58 -34.64 -6.62
C GLU A 29 -56.74 -33.60 -5.92
N PRO A 30 -57.06 -33.24 -4.65
CA PRO A 30 -56.38 -32.13 -3.96
C PRO A 30 -54.91 -32.49 -3.69
N VAL A 31 -54.02 -31.92 -4.47
CA VAL A 31 -52.61 -31.99 -4.18
C VAL A 31 -52.31 -31.16 -2.91
N ARG A 32 -51.98 -31.85 -1.83
CA ARG A 32 -51.54 -31.25 -0.59
C ARG A 32 -50.20 -30.51 -0.85
N LYS A 33 -50.28 -29.18 -1.07
CA LYS A 33 -49.04 -28.36 -1.15
C LYS A 33 -48.47 -28.18 0.24
N VAL A 34 -47.30 -28.75 0.46
CA VAL A 34 -46.49 -28.42 1.63
C VAL A 34 -45.76 -27.13 1.29
N VAL A 35 -46.23 -26.05 1.88
CA VAL A 35 -45.51 -24.76 1.85
C VAL A 35 -44.33 -24.91 2.82
N VAL A 36 -43.12 -25.11 2.29
CA VAL A 36 -41.93 -25.04 3.10
C VAL A 36 -41.56 -23.56 3.17
N GLU A 37 -41.92 -22.88 4.24
CA GLU A 37 -41.37 -21.59 4.58
C GLU A 37 -39.88 -21.79 4.89
N ARG A 38 -39.04 -21.36 3.97
CA ARG A 38 -37.62 -21.23 4.27
C ARG A 38 -37.46 -19.87 4.98
N GLU A 39 -37.20 -19.91 6.26
CA GLU A 39 -36.63 -18.77 6.93
C GLU A 39 -35.30 -18.42 6.24
N VAL A 40 -35.25 -17.28 5.57
CA VAL A 40 -34.00 -16.70 5.13
C VAL A 40 -33.38 -16.09 6.37
N ILE A 41 -32.50 -16.82 7.02
CA ILE A 41 -31.65 -16.25 8.07
C ILE A 41 -30.73 -15.26 7.36
N VAL A 42 -31.06 -13.97 7.45
CA VAL A 42 -30.13 -12.92 7.08
C VAL A 42 -29.10 -12.85 8.21
N GLU A 43 -27.95 -13.44 7.99
CA GLU A 43 -26.82 -13.25 8.90
C GLU A 43 -26.47 -11.76 8.90
N THR A 44 -26.84 -11.06 9.96
CA THR A 44 -26.45 -9.66 10.21
C THR A 44 -25.08 -9.62 10.89
N GLY A 45 -24.08 -10.25 10.28
CA GLY A 45 -22.68 -10.09 10.64
C GLY A 45 -22.10 -8.83 10.01
N PRO A 46 -20.92 -8.37 10.46
CA PRO A 46 -20.21 -7.29 9.76
C PRO A 46 -19.98 -7.70 8.30
N ALA A 47 -20.15 -6.73 7.39
CA ALA A 47 -19.86 -6.96 5.97
C ALA A 47 -18.44 -7.47 5.77
N GLN A 48 -18.25 -8.41 4.84
CA GLN A 48 -16.90 -8.85 4.47
C GLN A 48 -16.15 -7.67 3.81
N ASP A 49 -14.92 -7.45 4.25
CA ASP A 49 -14.02 -6.47 3.66
C ASP A 49 -12.70 -7.18 3.30
N ASP A 50 -12.35 -7.20 2.03
CA ASP A 50 -11.16 -7.88 1.52
C ASP A 50 -9.85 -7.29 2.11
N ARG A 51 -9.89 -6.06 2.62
CA ARG A 51 -8.75 -5.37 3.24
C ARG A 51 -8.49 -5.81 4.68
N LEU A 52 -9.46 -6.46 5.35
CA LEU A 52 -9.41 -6.75 6.78
C LEU A 52 -8.13 -7.50 7.19
N ASN A 53 -7.81 -8.61 6.55
CA ASN A 53 -6.63 -9.41 6.91
C ASN A 53 -5.32 -8.67 6.62
N ALA A 54 -5.25 -7.96 5.49
CA ALA A 54 -4.09 -7.16 5.13
C ALA A 54 -3.88 -6.02 6.14
N THR A 55 -4.95 -5.30 6.48
CA THR A 55 -4.92 -4.20 7.47
C THR A 55 -4.58 -4.70 8.88
N LEU A 56 -5.02 -5.90 9.26
CA LEU A 56 -4.74 -6.49 10.56
C LEU A 56 -3.28 -6.99 10.67
N TRP A 57 -2.67 -7.41 9.54
CA TRP A 57 -1.37 -8.07 9.53
C TRP A 57 -0.24 -7.18 10.04
N ALA A 58 -0.10 -5.96 9.53
CA ALA A 58 1.00 -5.07 9.90
C ALA A 58 1.04 -4.73 11.41
N PRO A 59 -0.06 -4.32 12.07
CA PRO A 59 0.00 -3.99 13.50
C PRO A 59 0.07 -5.22 14.42
N GLN A 60 -0.45 -6.39 14.01
CA GLN A 60 -0.61 -7.56 14.89
C GLN A 60 0.45 -8.63 14.68
N ALA A 61 0.90 -8.87 13.45
CA ALA A 61 1.83 -9.95 13.17
C ALA A 61 3.25 -9.60 13.64
N VAL A 62 3.80 -10.44 14.51
CA VAL A 62 5.23 -10.35 14.87
C VAL A 62 6.12 -10.69 13.68
N GLU A 63 5.60 -11.50 12.75
CA GLU A 63 6.23 -11.86 11.49
C GLU A 63 6.44 -10.64 10.59
N TYR A 64 5.48 -9.69 10.54
CA TYR A 64 5.66 -8.44 9.83
C TYR A 64 6.84 -7.65 10.39
N LYS A 65 6.89 -7.49 11.72
CA LYS A 65 7.97 -6.76 12.39
C LYS A 65 9.33 -7.44 12.16
N ALA A 66 9.39 -8.75 12.34
CA ALA A 66 10.62 -9.52 12.09
C ALA A 66 11.06 -9.45 10.62
N THR A 67 10.10 -9.43 9.68
CA THR A 67 10.40 -9.32 8.24
C THR A 67 10.96 -7.94 7.91
N THR A 68 10.32 -6.86 8.37
CA THR A 68 10.79 -5.49 8.10
C THR A 68 12.14 -5.21 8.77
N ASP A 69 12.34 -5.65 10.02
CA ASP A 69 13.65 -5.58 10.70
C ASP A 69 14.73 -6.33 9.90
N GLY A 70 14.42 -7.53 9.39
CA GLY A 70 15.32 -8.32 8.55
C GLY A 70 15.63 -7.65 7.21
N ILE A 71 14.65 -7.01 6.57
CA ILE A 71 14.84 -6.26 5.33
C ILE A 71 15.74 -5.05 5.56
N TYR A 72 15.53 -4.27 6.64
CA TYR A 72 16.40 -3.15 6.95
C TYR A 72 17.82 -3.58 7.38
N ALA A 73 17.95 -4.74 8.03
CA ALA A 73 19.27 -5.33 8.28
C ALA A 73 19.99 -5.70 6.97
N LEU A 74 19.27 -6.29 6.00
CA LEU A 74 19.80 -6.53 4.66
C LEU A 74 20.19 -5.21 3.98
N ALA A 75 19.35 -4.19 4.01
CA ALA A 75 19.63 -2.87 3.45
C ALA A 75 20.91 -2.26 4.03
N ALA A 76 21.14 -2.42 5.34
CA ALA A 76 22.36 -1.95 6.00
C ALA A 76 23.62 -2.68 5.50
N MET A 77 23.55 -3.99 5.29
CA MET A 77 24.65 -4.78 4.71
C MET A 77 24.95 -4.35 3.26
N ARG A 78 23.88 -4.18 2.44
CA ARG A 78 24.02 -3.72 1.06
C ARG A 78 24.57 -2.30 0.96
N LEU A 79 24.19 -1.42 1.90
CA LEU A 79 24.74 -0.07 1.97
C LEU A 79 26.26 -0.09 2.21
N ASP A 80 26.75 -0.99 3.06
CA ASP A 80 28.18 -1.11 3.32
C ASP A 80 28.94 -1.63 2.08
N GLU A 81 28.36 -2.60 1.36
CA GLU A 81 28.91 -3.08 0.09
C GLU A 81 28.93 -1.95 -0.95
N ALA A 82 27.83 -1.19 -1.08
CA ALA A 82 27.68 -0.08 -2.02
C ALA A 82 28.67 1.07 -1.74
N LEU A 83 28.95 1.36 -0.48
CA LEU A 83 29.94 2.37 -0.10
C LEU A 83 31.37 1.94 -0.43
N ALA A 84 31.64 0.64 -0.42
CA ALA A 84 32.96 0.09 -0.74
C ALA A 84 33.21 -0.04 -2.26
N ASP A 85 32.17 -0.03 -3.08
CA ASP A 85 32.25 -0.19 -4.54
C ASP A 85 31.90 1.13 -5.25
N PRO A 86 32.87 1.85 -5.83
CA PRO A 86 32.60 3.11 -6.53
C PRO A 86 31.69 2.96 -7.76
N GLU A 87 31.63 1.78 -8.38
CA GLU A 87 30.79 1.50 -9.55
C GLU A 87 29.33 1.16 -9.16
N TRP A 88 29.06 1.02 -7.87
CA TRP A 88 27.71 0.69 -7.42
C TRP A 88 26.73 1.85 -7.59
N THR A 89 25.61 1.59 -8.27
CA THR A 89 24.46 2.50 -8.33
C THR A 89 23.15 1.74 -8.48
N ALA A 90 22.10 2.17 -7.78
CA ALA A 90 20.75 1.62 -7.90
C ALA A 90 19.99 2.11 -9.14
N GLY A 91 20.48 3.15 -9.80
CA GLY A 91 19.84 3.77 -10.95
C GLY A 91 20.83 4.05 -12.09
N PRO A 92 21.42 3.03 -12.75
CA PRO A 92 22.43 3.24 -13.78
C PRO A 92 21.91 4.10 -14.93
N ASP A 93 20.64 3.98 -15.29
CA ASP A 93 20.03 4.76 -16.36
C ASP A 93 19.71 6.21 -15.94
N LEU A 94 19.82 6.54 -14.67
CA LEU A 94 19.59 7.88 -14.10
C LEU A 94 20.88 8.66 -13.88
N GLN A 95 21.97 7.96 -13.71
CA GLN A 95 23.26 8.57 -13.33
C GLN A 95 24.00 9.08 -14.58
N GLY A 96 24.68 10.23 -14.44
CA GLY A 96 25.60 10.74 -15.45
C GLY A 96 26.92 9.95 -15.51
N GLU A 97 27.81 10.30 -16.45
CA GLU A 97 29.06 9.58 -16.68
C GLU A 97 30.05 9.58 -15.52
N ALA A 98 29.99 10.56 -14.61
CA ALA A 98 30.93 10.72 -13.49
C ALA A 98 30.22 10.59 -12.12
N TYR A 99 29.24 9.72 -12.00
CA TYR A 99 28.47 9.55 -10.77
C TYR A 99 29.31 9.02 -9.60
N GLN A 100 30.43 8.35 -9.88
CA GLN A 100 31.33 7.76 -8.88
C GLN A 100 31.87 8.82 -7.92
N ASP A 101 32.06 10.05 -8.41
CA ASP A 101 32.60 11.17 -7.63
C ASP A 101 31.51 11.95 -6.84
N LEU A 102 30.22 11.63 -7.07
CA LEU A 102 29.12 12.28 -6.40
C LEU A 102 28.95 11.77 -4.95
N PRO A 103 28.49 12.64 -4.01
CA PRO A 103 28.22 12.22 -2.66
C PRO A 103 27.13 11.11 -2.65
N PRO A 104 27.22 10.13 -1.75
CA PRO A 104 26.29 9.02 -1.72
C PRO A 104 24.90 9.40 -1.18
N ALA A 105 23.88 8.82 -1.75
CA ALA A 105 22.50 8.93 -1.28
C ALA A 105 21.74 7.61 -1.35
N ILE A 106 20.67 7.51 -0.58
CA ILE A 106 19.63 6.48 -0.70
C ILE A 106 18.28 7.17 -0.92
N ILE A 107 17.40 6.48 -1.66
CA ILE A 107 16.02 6.91 -1.89
C ILE A 107 15.09 5.92 -1.22
N LEU A 108 14.14 6.42 -0.44
CA LEU A 108 13.06 5.62 0.15
C LEU A 108 11.71 6.21 -0.26
N ASP A 109 10.72 5.35 -0.47
CA ASP A 109 9.33 5.78 -0.40
C ASP A 109 8.93 6.12 1.04
N ALA A 110 7.76 6.72 1.23
CA ALA A 110 7.28 7.07 2.57
C ALA A 110 6.29 6.03 3.10
N ASP A 111 5.21 5.76 2.35
CA ASP A 111 4.05 5.00 2.82
C ASP A 111 4.34 3.50 2.78
N GLU A 112 4.07 2.78 3.87
CA GLU A 112 4.38 1.36 4.09
C GLU A 112 5.86 0.99 3.87
N THR A 113 6.67 2.01 3.64
CA THR A 113 8.14 1.91 3.59
C THR A 113 8.75 2.44 4.87
N VAL A 114 8.60 3.72 5.18
CA VAL A 114 9.13 4.30 6.43
C VAL A 114 8.02 4.70 7.42
N LEU A 115 6.79 4.94 6.94
CA LEU A 115 5.61 5.29 7.72
C LEU A 115 4.54 4.21 7.61
N ASP A 116 4.00 3.80 8.76
CA ASP A 116 2.90 2.83 8.88
C ASP A 116 1.56 3.58 8.84
N ASN A 117 0.79 3.40 7.77
CA ASN A 117 -0.54 3.99 7.59
C ASN A 117 -1.68 3.02 7.94
N THR A 118 -1.40 1.90 8.57
CA THR A 118 -2.42 0.94 9.02
C THR A 118 -3.56 1.59 9.82
N PRO A 119 -3.32 2.62 10.69
CA PRO A 119 -4.43 3.25 11.41
C PRO A 119 -5.43 3.95 10.47
N TYR A 120 -5.00 4.53 9.35
CA TYR A 120 -5.88 5.07 8.33
C TYR A 120 -6.70 3.95 7.66
N ALA A 121 -6.02 2.90 7.18
CA ALA A 121 -6.68 1.75 6.56
C ALA A 121 -7.69 1.08 7.51
N ALA A 122 -7.35 0.95 8.80
CA ALA A 122 -8.25 0.41 9.82
C ALA A 122 -9.50 1.28 10.01
N ALA A 123 -9.38 2.60 9.95
CA ALA A 123 -10.53 3.49 10.04
C ALA A 123 -11.49 3.29 8.86
N ASP A 124 -10.96 3.19 7.63
CA ASP A 124 -11.78 2.94 6.42
C ASP A 124 -12.46 1.56 6.47
N VAL A 125 -11.75 0.50 6.88
CA VAL A 125 -12.32 -0.86 7.04
C VAL A 125 -13.44 -0.88 8.09
N LEU A 126 -13.22 -0.27 9.26
CA LEU A 126 -14.22 -0.24 10.33
C LEU A 126 -15.44 0.59 9.99
N ALA A 127 -15.28 1.61 9.15
CA ALA A 127 -16.38 2.44 8.66
C ALA A 127 -17.10 1.82 7.44
N GLY A 128 -16.52 0.79 6.81
CA GLY A 128 -16.99 0.25 5.52
C GLY A 128 -16.86 1.26 4.38
N GLU A 129 -15.84 2.12 4.44
CA GLU A 129 -15.65 3.22 3.50
C GLU A 129 -14.54 2.88 2.49
N PRO A 130 -14.70 3.24 1.21
CA PRO A 130 -13.63 3.13 0.23
C PRO A 130 -12.55 4.17 0.51
N PHE A 131 -11.38 4.03 -0.14
CA PHE A 131 -10.34 5.07 -0.11
C PHE A 131 -10.90 6.43 -0.55
N SER A 132 -10.49 7.49 0.18
CA SER A 132 -10.82 8.88 -0.14
C SER A 132 -9.56 9.75 -0.12
N PRO A 133 -9.25 10.45 -1.23
CA PRO A 133 -8.12 11.38 -1.28
C PRO A 133 -8.19 12.47 -0.19
N ASP A 134 -9.38 12.98 0.11
CA ASP A 134 -9.54 14.03 1.13
C ASP A 134 -9.24 13.50 2.53
N ARG A 135 -9.73 12.31 2.88
CA ARG A 135 -9.43 11.67 4.17
C ARG A 135 -7.96 11.27 4.27
N TRP A 136 -7.40 10.77 3.16
CA TRP A 136 -5.97 10.47 3.08
C TRP A 136 -5.12 11.73 3.31
N ASN A 137 -5.41 12.82 2.63
CA ASN A 137 -4.66 14.07 2.79
C ASN A 137 -4.81 14.65 4.20
N ALA A 138 -5.98 14.48 4.83
CA ALA A 138 -6.18 14.85 6.24
C ALA A 138 -5.31 13.99 7.18
N TRP A 139 -5.27 12.66 6.97
CA TRP A 139 -4.40 11.75 7.73
C TRP A 139 -2.92 12.10 7.57
N ALA A 140 -2.42 12.24 6.34
CA ALA A 140 -1.03 12.55 6.05
C ALA A 140 -0.63 13.91 6.64
N SER A 141 -1.52 14.92 6.55
CA SER A 141 -1.30 16.26 7.12
C SER A 141 -1.32 16.24 8.66
N ALA A 142 -2.06 15.33 9.29
CA ALA A 142 -2.06 15.18 10.75
C ALA A 142 -0.67 14.76 11.28
N GLY A 143 0.12 14.04 10.49
CA GLY A 143 1.50 13.69 10.80
C GLY A 143 1.62 12.82 12.07
N VAL A 144 0.80 11.79 12.18
CA VAL A 144 0.68 10.91 13.37
C VAL A 144 1.00 9.44 13.06
N ALA A 145 1.42 9.13 11.84
CA ALA A 145 1.85 7.79 11.46
C ALA A 145 3.03 7.33 12.32
N LYS A 146 3.10 6.03 12.59
CA LYS A 146 4.24 5.40 13.26
C LYS A 146 5.32 5.07 12.23
N ALA A 147 6.52 4.81 12.71
CA ALA A 147 7.58 4.29 11.86
C ALA A 147 7.37 2.80 11.58
N VAL A 148 7.68 2.37 10.36
CA VAL A 148 7.87 0.95 10.04
C VAL A 148 9.06 0.44 10.84
N PRO A 149 8.97 -0.77 11.45
CA PRO A 149 10.07 -1.34 12.24
C PRO A 149 11.37 -1.43 11.44
N GLY A 150 12.49 -1.04 12.05
CA GLY A 150 13.81 -1.01 11.44
C GLY A 150 14.15 0.26 10.63
N ALA A 151 13.15 0.99 10.12
CA ALA A 151 13.36 2.12 9.20
C ALA A 151 14.15 3.28 9.81
N VAL A 152 13.82 3.67 11.06
CA VAL A 152 14.51 4.79 11.74
C VAL A 152 15.98 4.47 11.98
N ASP A 153 16.26 3.27 12.50
CA ASP A 153 17.62 2.85 12.84
C ASP A 153 18.48 2.74 11.57
N PHE A 154 17.95 2.16 10.50
CA PHE A 154 18.63 2.06 9.21
C PHE A 154 18.97 3.45 8.64
N THR A 155 17.98 4.34 8.54
CA THR A 155 18.19 5.66 7.94
C THR A 155 19.14 6.53 8.76
N ARG A 156 19.10 6.43 10.09
CA ARG A 156 20.08 7.09 10.98
C ARG A 156 21.49 6.54 10.80
N ALA A 157 21.62 5.22 10.69
CA ALA A 157 22.91 4.58 10.45
C ALA A 157 23.47 5.00 9.08
N ALA A 158 22.64 5.09 8.05
CA ALA A 158 23.04 5.60 6.73
C ALA A 158 23.53 7.06 6.82
N ALA A 159 22.78 7.93 7.47
CA ALA A 159 23.16 9.33 7.66
C ALA A 159 24.45 9.47 8.48
N ALA A 160 24.67 8.64 9.49
CA ALA A 160 25.91 8.64 10.28
C ALA A 160 27.16 8.22 9.46
N LYS A 161 26.96 7.48 8.35
CA LYS A 161 27.99 7.13 7.38
C LYS A 161 28.19 8.20 6.29
N GLY A 162 27.52 9.35 6.40
CA GLY A 162 27.59 10.43 5.42
C GLY A 162 26.69 10.24 4.20
N VAL A 163 25.78 9.26 4.21
CA VAL A 163 24.84 9.00 3.12
C VAL A 163 23.62 9.91 3.27
N LYS A 164 23.28 10.62 2.21
CA LYS A 164 22.10 11.47 2.17
C LYS A 164 20.83 10.62 2.03
N VAL A 165 19.81 10.91 2.81
CA VAL A 165 18.54 10.17 2.80
C VAL A 165 17.48 11.04 2.13
N PHE A 166 16.89 10.55 1.03
CA PHE A 166 15.78 11.18 0.34
C PHE A 166 14.51 10.36 0.49
N TYR A 167 13.40 11.04 0.68
CA TYR A 167 12.06 10.46 0.71
C TYR A 167 11.33 10.92 -0.55
N VAL A 168 11.06 10.00 -1.48
CA VAL A 168 10.37 10.28 -2.75
C VAL A 168 9.00 9.61 -2.70
N THR A 169 7.97 10.40 -2.41
CA THR A 169 6.65 9.89 -2.07
C THR A 169 5.55 10.40 -2.99
N ASN A 170 4.50 9.59 -3.19
CA ASN A 170 3.27 10.00 -3.88
C ASN A 170 2.25 10.68 -2.96
N ARG A 171 2.62 11.02 -1.74
CA ARG A 171 1.86 11.99 -0.94
C ARG A 171 1.77 13.30 -1.69
N ASP A 172 0.59 13.91 -1.72
CA ASP A 172 0.36 15.19 -2.40
C ASP A 172 1.12 16.31 -1.67
N ALA A 173 1.62 17.30 -2.42
CA ALA A 173 2.38 18.45 -1.90
C ALA A 173 1.65 19.21 -0.77
N VAL A 174 0.31 19.23 -0.79
CA VAL A 174 -0.50 19.81 0.30
C VAL A 174 -0.24 19.16 1.67
N THR A 175 0.26 17.93 1.71
CA THR A 175 0.55 17.16 2.93
C THR A 175 2.02 17.23 3.37
N GLU A 176 2.88 17.89 2.61
CA GLU A 176 4.33 17.91 2.81
C GLU A 176 4.73 18.39 4.22
N VAL A 177 4.16 19.50 4.67
CA VAL A 177 4.46 20.07 6.00
C VAL A 177 4.12 19.06 7.12
N GLY A 178 2.98 18.38 7.02
CA GLY A 178 2.55 17.34 7.97
C GLY A 178 3.46 16.12 7.94
N THR A 179 3.80 15.67 6.75
CA THR A 179 4.69 14.54 6.51
C THR A 179 6.10 14.83 7.04
N ALA A 180 6.67 15.99 6.73
CA ALA A 180 7.98 16.41 7.23
C ALA A 180 8.01 16.50 8.76
N ARG A 181 6.94 17.03 9.38
CA ARG A 181 6.80 17.08 10.84
C ARG A 181 6.78 15.67 11.43
N ASN A 182 6.04 14.73 10.83
CA ASN A 182 5.97 13.33 11.27
C ASN A 182 7.34 12.65 11.21
N LEU A 183 8.01 12.72 10.06
CA LEU A 183 9.34 12.14 9.88
C LEU A 183 10.35 12.67 10.91
N ARG A 184 10.38 14.01 11.11
CA ARG A 184 11.27 14.62 12.12
C ARG A 184 10.93 14.18 13.54
N ALA A 185 9.64 14.11 13.89
CA ALA A 185 9.21 13.70 15.23
C ALA A 185 9.60 12.25 15.54
N LEU A 186 9.59 11.35 14.53
CA LEU A 186 10.06 9.97 14.64
C LEU A 186 11.59 9.87 14.64
N GLY A 187 12.27 10.94 14.25
CA GLY A 187 13.73 11.03 14.23
C GLY A 187 14.38 10.54 12.96
N PHE A 188 13.66 10.52 11.86
CA PHE A 188 14.25 10.28 10.53
C PHE A 188 15.19 11.44 10.15
N PRO A 189 16.34 11.14 9.50
CA PRO A 189 17.23 12.16 8.97
C PRO A 189 16.53 12.96 7.89
N MET A 190 16.51 14.30 8.02
CA MET A 190 15.84 15.18 7.07
C MET A 190 16.61 16.49 6.86
N GLY A 191 16.46 17.05 5.69
CA GLY A 191 16.86 18.42 5.40
C GLY A 191 18.38 18.62 5.31
N GLY A 192 18.84 19.70 5.88
CA GLY A 192 20.16 20.30 5.63
C GLY A 192 20.00 21.46 4.66
N ASN A 193 20.89 21.55 3.68
CA ASN A 193 20.88 22.58 2.63
C ASN A 193 20.18 22.15 1.32
N VAL A 194 19.55 20.99 1.33
CA VAL A 194 18.77 20.45 0.19
C VAL A 194 17.42 19.93 0.68
N ASP A 195 16.43 20.02 -0.20
CA ASP A 195 15.16 19.34 0.03
C ASP A 195 15.34 17.83 -0.07
N THR A 196 14.86 17.10 0.92
CA THR A 196 14.96 15.65 1.01
C THR A 196 13.62 14.95 1.06
N LEU A 197 12.50 15.70 0.97
CA LEU A 197 11.15 15.16 0.90
C LEU A 197 10.50 15.63 -0.40
N LEU A 198 10.52 14.79 -1.41
CA LEU A 198 10.04 15.11 -2.74
C LEU A 198 8.62 14.55 -2.93
N THR A 199 7.62 15.42 -2.84
CA THR A 199 6.21 15.07 -2.87
C THR A 199 5.61 15.14 -4.28
N LYS A 200 4.50 14.44 -4.51
CA LYS A 200 3.77 14.52 -5.77
C LYS A 200 3.07 15.89 -5.90
N GLY A 201 3.21 16.51 -7.07
CA GLY A 201 2.59 17.81 -7.37
C GLY A 201 3.28 19.02 -6.76
N GLU A 202 4.46 18.86 -6.17
CA GLU A 202 5.30 19.95 -5.72
C GLU A 202 5.90 20.73 -6.89
N GLN A 203 6.17 20.05 -7.99
CA GLN A 203 6.50 20.65 -9.29
C GLN A 203 5.52 20.14 -10.36
N ASP A 204 5.34 20.90 -11.43
CA ASP A 204 4.33 20.65 -12.46
C ASP A 204 4.48 19.26 -13.13
N ASP A 205 5.72 18.76 -13.25
CA ASP A 205 6.06 17.47 -13.85
C ASP A 205 6.18 16.31 -12.83
N TRP A 206 5.95 16.58 -11.53
CA TRP A 206 6.03 15.55 -10.48
C TRP A 206 4.69 14.84 -10.26
N GLY A 207 4.37 13.95 -11.20
CA GLY A 207 3.18 13.09 -11.13
C GLY A 207 3.37 11.85 -10.25
N SER A 208 2.54 10.83 -10.49
CA SER A 208 2.65 9.55 -9.77
C SER A 208 3.87 8.71 -10.19
N ALA A 209 4.37 8.87 -11.41
CA ALA A 209 5.66 8.35 -11.83
C ALA A 209 6.78 9.08 -11.09
N LYS A 210 7.78 8.35 -10.63
CA LYS A 210 8.81 8.92 -9.73
C LYS A 210 10.13 9.29 -10.45
N ALA A 211 10.30 8.92 -11.72
CA ALA A 211 11.57 9.09 -12.44
C ALA A 211 12.07 10.53 -12.47
N THR A 212 11.16 11.53 -12.62
CA THR A 212 11.54 12.95 -12.63
C THR A 212 12.14 13.37 -11.27
N ARG A 213 11.61 12.85 -10.17
CA ARG A 213 12.13 13.12 -8.81
C ARG A 213 13.45 12.38 -8.54
N TRP A 214 13.58 11.13 -9.01
CA TRP A 214 14.86 10.41 -8.93
C TRP A 214 15.95 11.10 -9.74
N ALA A 215 15.63 11.65 -10.91
CA ALA A 215 16.57 12.39 -11.75
C ALA A 215 17.09 13.65 -11.04
N VAL A 216 16.27 14.32 -10.22
CA VAL A 216 16.73 15.45 -9.38
C VAL A 216 17.78 14.98 -8.38
N VAL A 217 17.57 13.84 -7.75
CA VAL A 217 18.56 13.25 -6.81
C VAL A 217 19.81 12.81 -7.56
N ALA A 218 19.65 12.09 -8.68
CA ALA A 218 20.76 11.51 -9.48
C ALA A 218 21.71 12.57 -10.05
N LYS A 219 21.23 13.80 -10.24
CA LYS A 219 22.05 14.92 -10.74
C LYS A 219 23.18 15.28 -9.80
N ASP A 220 22.92 15.25 -8.50
CA ASP A 220 23.84 15.79 -7.49
C ASP A 220 24.34 14.69 -6.51
N TYR A 221 23.79 13.47 -6.61
CA TYR A 221 24.13 12.36 -5.70
C TYR A 221 24.24 11.03 -6.44
N ARG A 222 25.15 10.16 -5.98
CA ARG A 222 25.23 8.76 -6.36
C ARG A 222 24.17 7.98 -5.56
N ILE A 223 23.18 7.42 -6.25
CA ILE A 223 22.10 6.66 -5.63
C ILE A 223 22.59 5.24 -5.34
N LEU A 224 22.75 4.87 -4.07
CA LEU A 224 23.26 3.58 -3.66
C LEU A 224 22.17 2.51 -3.53
N LEU A 225 21.04 2.87 -2.93
CA LEU A 225 19.89 1.97 -2.73
C LEU A 225 18.59 2.72 -3.02
N MET A 226 17.61 1.98 -3.50
CA MET A 226 16.20 2.38 -3.56
C MET A 226 15.38 1.42 -2.71
N LEU A 227 14.52 1.96 -1.84
CA LEU A 227 13.65 1.17 -0.96
C LEU A 227 12.21 1.61 -1.16
N GLY A 228 11.29 0.65 -1.23
CA GLY A 228 9.85 0.91 -1.42
C GLY A 228 9.02 -0.35 -1.27
N ASP A 229 7.69 -0.21 -1.19
CA ASP A 229 6.74 -1.32 -1.08
C ASP A 229 6.02 -1.61 -2.40
N ASN A 230 6.23 -0.78 -3.42
CA ASN A 230 5.58 -0.88 -4.71
C ASN A 230 6.59 -0.89 -5.86
N LEU A 231 6.29 -1.61 -6.95
CA LEU A 231 7.15 -1.61 -8.14
C LEU A 231 7.43 -0.19 -8.67
N GLY A 232 6.47 0.75 -8.47
CA GLY A 232 6.62 2.16 -8.84
C GLY A 232 7.65 2.95 -8.03
N ASP A 233 8.28 2.34 -7.02
CA ASP A 233 9.36 2.93 -6.23
C ASP A 233 10.73 2.65 -6.83
N PHE A 234 10.76 1.79 -7.86
CA PHE A 234 11.99 1.32 -8.49
C PHE A 234 12.03 1.61 -10.00
N THR A 235 10.86 1.68 -10.65
CA THR A 235 10.74 1.90 -12.09
C THR A 235 9.39 2.51 -12.46
N ASP A 236 9.37 3.36 -13.49
CA ASP A 236 8.12 3.87 -14.05
C ASP A 236 7.34 2.84 -14.89
N SER A 237 7.94 1.67 -15.17
CA SER A 237 7.28 0.52 -15.80
C SER A 237 6.41 -0.29 -14.83
N TYR A 238 5.87 0.33 -13.78
CA TYR A 238 5.08 -0.32 -12.72
C TYR A 238 3.62 -0.55 -13.10
N LYS A 239 3.09 0.21 -14.08
CA LYS A 239 1.74 0.03 -14.62
C LYS A 239 1.78 -1.07 -15.69
N GLY A 240 0.73 -1.86 -15.74
CA GLY A 240 0.60 -2.95 -16.69
C GLY A 240 -0.21 -4.09 -16.09
N SER A 241 -0.49 -5.08 -16.91
CA SER A 241 -1.11 -6.35 -16.47
C SER A 241 -0.21 -7.09 -15.48
N PRO A 242 -0.74 -8.06 -14.73
CA PRO A 242 0.09 -8.90 -13.85
C PRO A 242 1.28 -9.57 -14.58
N ALA A 243 1.09 -9.98 -15.84
CA ALA A 243 2.14 -10.61 -16.62
C ALA A 243 3.24 -9.62 -17.05
N GLU A 244 2.88 -8.39 -17.45
CA GLU A 244 3.86 -7.33 -17.77
C GLU A 244 4.66 -6.93 -16.53
N ARG A 245 4.02 -6.82 -15.37
CA ARG A 245 4.72 -6.55 -14.11
C ARG A 245 5.68 -7.67 -13.71
N GLN A 246 5.28 -8.94 -13.94
CA GLN A 246 6.16 -10.08 -13.74
C GLN A 246 7.40 -10.01 -14.65
N ALA A 247 7.22 -9.65 -15.92
CA ALA A 247 8.32 -9.47 -16.86
C ALA A 247 9.29 -8.35 -16.41
N VAL A 248 8.79 -7.25 -15.84
CA VAL A 248 9.63 -6.19 -15.26
C VAL A 248 10.43 -6.71 -14.06
N TYR A 249 9.81 -7.51 -13.19
CA TYR A 249 10.50 -8.15 -12.06
C TYR A 249 11.64 -9.05 -12.54
N GLU A 250 11.39 -9.90 -13.54
CA GLU A 250 12.38 -10.83 -14.10
C GLU A 250 13.52 -10.11 -14.82
N ALA A 251 13.21 -9.03 -15.56
CA ALA A 251 14.22 -8.23 -16.25
C ALA A 251 15.19 -7.50 -15.30
N ASN A 252 14.84 -7.36 -14.02
CA ASN A 252 15.66 -6.71 -13.00
C ASN A 252 16.02 -7.68 -11.85
N ALA A 253 16.07 -8.98 -12.14
CA ALA A 253 16.27 -10.02 -11.13
C ALA A 253 17.59 -9.87 -10.33
N ASP A 254 18.60 -9.29 -10.91
CA ASP A 254 19.91 -9.02 -10.31
C ASP A 254 19.92 -7.83 -9.34
N LYS A 255 18.92 -6.94 -9.42
CA LYS A 255 18.81 -5.76 -8.55
C LYS A 255 18.06 -6.04 -7.25
N TRP A 256 17.11 -7.00 -7.24
CA TRP A 256 16.28 -7.28 -6.08
C TRP A 256 17.10 -7.85 -4.90
N GLY A 257 16.95 -7.22 -3.74
CA GLY A 257 17.72 -7.56 -2.54
C GLY A 257 19.18 -7.12 -2.60
N ARG A 258 19.57 -6.35 -3.62
CA ARG A 258 20.89 -5.77 -3.80
C ARG A 258 20.81 -4.24 -3.83
N GLU A 259 20.48 -3.65 -4.98
CA GLU A 259 20.26 -2.19 -5.12
C GLU A 259 18.82 -1.78 -4.81
N TRP A 260 17.86 -2.67 -5.09
CA TRP A 260 16.42 -2.48 -4.92
C TRP A 260 15.91 -3.35 -3.78
N ILE A 261 15.46 -2.71 -2.71
CA ILE A 261 15.02 -3.37 -1.48
C ILE A 261 13.51 -3.18 -1.32
N ALA A 262 12.73 -4.24 -1.59
CA ALA A 262 11.29 -4.21 -1.50
C ALA A 262 10.81 -4.51 -0.07
N LEU A 263 9.85 -3.71 0.42
CA LEU A 263 9.12 -3.95 1.66
C LEU A 263 7.74 -4.58 1.37
N PRO A 264 7.18 -5.33 2.32
CA PRO A 264 5.88 -5.97 2.11
C PRO A 264 4.73 -5.00 2.34
N ASN A 265 3.82 -4.90 1.37
CA ASN A 265 2.52 -4.25 1.53
C ASN A 265 1.41 -5.15 0.95
N PRO A 266 0.65 -5.86 1.80
CA PRO A 266 -0.49 -6.66 1.37
C PRO A 266 -1.79 -5.86 1.25
N GLY A 267 -1.79 -4.57 1.59
CA GLY A 267 -3.00 -3.75 1.69
C GLY A 267 -3.41 -3.12 0.36
N TYR A 268 -2.45 -2.59 -0.37
CA TYR A 268 -2.69 -1.86 -1.61
C TYR A 268 -1.41 -1.74 -2.44
N GLY A 269 -1.55 -1.24 -3.66
CA GLY A 269 -0.43 -0.99 -4.56
C GLY A 269 -0.79 -1.21 -6.01
N SER A 270 0.15 -0.98 -6.90
CA SER A 270 -0.07 -1.24 -8.34
C SER A 270 -0.29 -2.73 -8.65
N TRP A 271 0.09 -3.64 -7.76
CA TRP A 271 -0.20 -5.07 -7.89
C TRP A 271 -1.70 -5.37 -7.72
N GLU A 272 -2.37 -4.63 -6.85
CA GLU A 272 -3.80 -4.79 -6.53
C GLU A 272 -4.68 -4.29 -7.69
N SER A 273 -4.26 -3.22 -8.37
CA SER A 273 -5.00 -2.62 -9.48
C SER A 273 -4.64 -3.19 -10.86
N ALA A 274 -3.54 -3.93 -10.99
CA ALA A 274 -3.13 -4.56 -12.25
C ALA A 274 -4.19 -5.50 -12.86
N PRO A 275 -4.94 -6.32 -12.08
CA PRO A 275 -6.00 -7.18 -12.60
C PRO A 275 -7.08 -6.44 -13.39
N PHE A 276 -7.39 -5.20 -13.03
CA PHE A 276 -8.40 -4.38 -13.70
C PHE A 276 -7.81 -3.20 -14.49
N GLY A 277 -6.54 -3.33 -14.93
CA GLY A 277 -5.87 -2.35 -15.79
C GLY A 277 -5.70 -0.97 -15.14
N HIS A 278 -5.71 -0.87 -13.81
CA HIS A 278 -5.66 0.38 -13.04
C HIS A 278 -6.83 1.34 -13.30
N ASP A 279 -7.94 0.83 -13.83
CA ASP A 279 -9.14 1.61 -14.14
C ASP A 279 -10.10 1.66 -12.94
N TYR A 280 -9.94 2.65 -12.09
CA TYR A 280 -10.81 2.90 -10.93
C TYR A 280 -12.18 3.50 -11.31
N SER A 281 -12.45 3.77 -12.60
CA SER A 281 -13.79 4.17 -13.06
C SER A 281 -14.76 3.01 -13.18
N LEU A 282 -14.26 1.76 -13.23
CA LEU A 282 -15.06 0.54 -13.23
C LEU A 282 -15.83 0.39 -11.91
N PRO A 283 -17.05 -0.19 -11.94
CA PRO A 283 -17.79 -0.55 -10.74
C PRO A 283 -16.97 -1.44 -9.80
N GLU A 284 -17.20 -1.31 -8.49
CA GLU A 284 -16.42 -2.04 -7.48
C GLU A 284 -16.59 -3.55 -7.61
N ASP A 285 -17.80 -4.03 -7.84
CA ASP A 285 -18.09 -5.45 -8.04
C ASP A 285 -17.39 -6.04 -9.27
N GLU A 286 -17.27 -5.27 -10.35
CA GLU A 286 -16.50 -5.66 -11.53
C GLU A 286 -15.00 -5.76 -11.21
N ARG A 287 -14.44 -4.76 -10.54
CA ARG A 287 -13.03 -4.79 -10.10
C ARG A 287 -12.74 -5.99 -9.18
N VAL A 288 -13.63 -6.27 -8.25
CA VAL A 288 -13.52 -7.43 -7.35
C VAL A 288 -13.58 -8.73 -8.14
N GLN A 289 -14.47 -8.84 -9.14
CA GLN A 289 -14.53 -10.04 -9.99
C GLN A 289 -13.23 -10.21 -10.79
N MET A 290 -12.71 -9.14 -11.39
CA MET A 290 -11.44 -9.20 -12.13
C MET A 290 -10.25 -9.62 -11.25
N LYS A 291 -10.21 -9.22 -9.97
CA LYS A 291 -9.22 -9.72 -9.01
C LYS A 291 -9.39 -11.21 -8.75
N ARG A 292 -10.64 -11.69 -8.55
CA ARG A 292 -10.94 -13.11 -8.32
C ARG A 292 -10.53 -13.99 -9.50
N ASP A 293 -10.66 -13.48 -10.73
CA ASP A 293 -10.28 -14.19 -11.95
C ASP A 293 -8.76 -14.44 -12.06
N GLN A 294 -7.94 -13.68 -11.32
CA GLN A 294 -6.50 -13.91 -11.22
C GLN A 294 -6.11 -15.02 -10.22
N LEU A 295 -7.04 -15.46 -9.40
CA LEU A 295 -6.74 -16.53 -8.44
C LEU A 295 -6.56 -17.86 -9.16
N GLN A 296 -5.56 -18.61 -8.72
CA GLN A 296 -5.26 -19.94 -9.25
C GLN A 296 -5.76 -21.00 -8.26
N PRO A 297 -7.00 -21.47 -8.41
CA PRO A 297 -7.55 -22.44 -7.48
C PRO A 297 -6.89 -23.81 -7.68
N TRP A 298 -6.81 -24.58 -6.61
CA TRP A 298 -6.48 -26.00 -6.75
C TRP A 298 -7.55 -26.69 -7.63
N PRO A 299 -7.16 -27.29 -8.78
CA PRO A 299 -8.12 -27.79 -9.78
C PRO A 299 -8.95 -28.98 -9.32
N GLU A 300 -8.46 -29.73 -8.33
CA GLU A 300 -9.16 -30.91 -7.79
C GLU A 300 -9.60 -30.63 -6.34
N ARG A 301 -10.88 -30.26 -6.17
CA ARG A 301 -11.47 -30.41 -4.84
C ARG A 301 -11.95 -31.87 -4.74
N PRO A 302 -11.48 -32.64 -3.72
CA PRO A 302 -11.95 -33.99 -3.48
C PRO A 302 -13.43 -34.01 -3.09
#